data_5bf3c5e0b04728443e417f9234c9738a
#
_entry.id   5bf3c5e0b04728443e417f9234c9738a
#
_cell.length_a   1.000
_cell.length_b   1.000
_cell.length_c   1.000
_cell.angle_alpha   90.00
_cell.angle_beta   90.00
_cell.angle_gamma   90.00
#
_symmetry.space_group_name_H-M   'P 1'
#
loop_
_entity.id
_entity.type
_entity.pdbx_description
1 polymer ?
#
loop_
_entity_poly.entity_id
_entity_poly.type
_entity_poly.pdbx_seq_one_letter_code
_entity_poly.pdbx_strand_id
1 'polypeptide(L)'
;VLKFSADGELLMTLGTPGVGAAGRDTLDQPCDVVVAPDGTIYVADGHGGQLPGAGKHTTARVVKFAADGTYLMEWGSHGTEPGQFRTPHAIDLDSSGRVVVADRGNDRLQVFDTNGMFIESFYQYSRPSGLHIADDDTVYVADSASSRNGQHPGWEFGIRIGNLRNGSFDVFIDGSNPEGVAVSANGTIYGAVVAYGGALLKYV
;
A
#
# COMPACT_ATOMS: atom_id res chain seq x y z
N VAL A 1 11.23 -1.98 9.63
CA VAL A 1 11.12 -3.04 8.61
C VAL A 1 12.35 -3.93 8.70
N LEU A 2 12.17 -5.23 8.54
CA LEU A 2 13.25 -6.23 8.67
C LEU A 2 13.38 -7.01 7.37
N LYS A 3 14.62 -7.29 6.96
CA LYS A 3 14.94 -8.19 5.85
C LYS A 3 15.59 -9.45 6.40
N PHE A 4 15.10 -10.59 5.98
CA PHE A 4 15.65 -11.91 6.36
C PHE A 4 16.14 -12.67 5.13
N SER A 5 17.08 -13.58 5.33
CA SER A 5 17.41 -14.63 4.34
C SER A 5 16.28 -15.66 4.25
N ALA A 6 16.35 -16.53 3.25
CA ALA A 6 15.42 -17.66 3.14
C ALA A 6 15.50 -18.64 4.33
N ASP A 7 16.65 -18.68 5.00
CA ASP A 7 16.89 -19.53 6.18
C ASP A 7 16.53 -18.82 7.50
N GLY A 8 15.97 -17.57 7.44
CA GLY A 8 15.52 -16.81 8.60
C GLY A 8 16.61 -15.99 9.31
N GLU A 9 17.79 -15.83 8.72
CA GLU A 9 18.83 -14.94 9.25
C GLU A 9 18.47 -13.48 9.02
N LEU A 10 18.57 -12.61 10.06
CA LEU A 10 18.33 -11.18 9.92
C LEU A 10 19.48 -10.53 9.13
N LEU A 11 19.18 -9.99 7.97
CA LEU A 11 20.14 -9.36 7.06
C LEU A 11 20.17 -7.84 7.17
N MET A 12 19.01 -7.20 7.46
CA MET A 12 18.89 -5.74 7.50
C MET A 12 17.75 -5.31 8.42
N THR A 13 17.93 -4.17 9.07
CA THR A 13 16.87 -3.45 9.80
C THR A 13 16.76 -2.03 9.26
N LEU A 14 15.56 -1.62 8.83
CA LEU A 14 15.23 -0.24 8.48
C LEU A 14 14.41 0.36 9.61
N GLY A 15 14.79 1.54 10.05
CA GLY A 15 14.25 2.19 11.24
C GLY A 15 14.92 1.73 12.53
N THR A 16 14.66 2.45 13.61
CA THR A 16 15.18 2.13 14.96
C THR A 16 14.13 1.30 15.72
N PRO A 17 14.43 0.06 16.11
CA PRO A 17 13.48 -0.78 16.83
C PRO A 17 12.97 -0.11 18.11
N GLY A 18 11.62 -0.13 18.30
CA GLY A 18 10.96 0.47 19.47
C GLY A 18 10.81 2.00 19.43
N VAL A 19 11.23 2.66 18.34
CA VAL A 19 11.07 4.11 18.16
C VAL A 19 10.11 4.38 17.01
N GLY A 20 8.90 4.85 17.33
CA GLY A 20 7.92 5.35 16.34
C GLY A 20 8.08 6.86 16.16
N ALA A 21 8.63 7.29 15.04
CA ALA A 21 8.79 8.71 14.70
C ALA A 21 9.06 8.90 13.20
N ALA A 22 8.68 10.05 12.66
CA ALA A 22 9.08 10.47 11.33
C ALA A 22 10.52 11.01 11.34
N GLY A 23 11.46 10.24 10.81
CA GLY A 23 12.87 10.61 10.74
C GLY A 23 13.61 9.74 9.71
N ARG A 24 14.86 10.07 9.43
CA ARG A 24 15.69 9.32 8.45
C ARG A 24 16.00 7.91 8.94
N ASP A 25 16.17 7.75 10.28
CA ASP A 25 16.56 6.52 10.92
C ASP A 25 15.39 5.90 11.70
N THR A 26 14.17 6.38 11.50
CA THR A 26 12.97 5.91 12.20
C THR A 26 11.79 5.81 11.24
N LEU A 27 10.85 4.92 11.54
CA LEU A 27 9.57 4.77 10.87
C LEU A 27 8.44 4.90 11.92
N ASP A 28 7.28 5.37 11.49
CA ASP A 28 6.13 5.57 12.39
C ASP A 28 4.91 4.80 11.88
N GLN A 29 4.77 3.57 12.32
CA GLN A 29 3.71 2.64 11.91
C GLN A 29 3.76 2.30 10.40
N PRO A 30 4.89 1.74 9.90
CA PRO A 30 5.00 1.32 8.51
C PRO A 30 3.96 0.23 8.20
N CYS A 31 3.27 0.37 7.07
CA CYS A 31 2.19 -0.50 6.65
C CYS A 31 2.66 -1.56 5.66
N ASP A 32 3.47 -1.16 4.70
CA ASP A 32 3.85 -2.03 3.59
C ASP A 32 5.22 -1.64 3.00
N VAL A 33 5.83 -2.56 2.25
CA VAL A 33 7.14 -2.39 1.64
C VAL A 33 7.20 -3.07 0.27
N VAL A 34 7.77 -2.38 -0.71
CA VAL A 34 8.10 -2.97 -2.02
C VAL A 34 9.57 -2.77 -2.34
N VAL A 35 10.15 -3.75 -3.04
CA VAL A 35 11.55 -3.72 -3.48
C VAL A 35 11.59 -3.73 -5.00
N ALA A 36 12.18 -2.70 -5.58
CA ALA A 36 12.36 -2.58 -7.02
C ALA A 36 13.41 -3.59 -7.56
N PRO A 37 13.42 -3.88 -8.87
CA PRO A 37 14.40 -4.80 -9.48
C PRO A 37 15.87 -4.41 -9.27
N ASP A 38 16.18 -3.13 -9.10
CA ASP A 38 17.51 -2.61 -8.78
C ASP A 38 17.87 -2.71 -7.29
N GLY A 39 16.97 -3.22 -6.47
CA GLY A 39 17.11 -3.36 -5.02
C GLY A 39 16.67 -2.13 -4.23
N THR A 40 16.25 -1.04 -4.86
CA THR A 40 15.67 0.12 -4.16
C THR A 40 14.44 -0.29 -3.36
N ILE A 41 14.34 0.18 -2.10
CA ILE A 41 13.27 -0.19 -1.18
C ILE A 41 12.37 1.02 -0.95
N TYR A 42 11.06 0.84 -1.07
CA TYR A 42 10.06 1.85 -0.75
C TYR A 42 9.17 1.35 0.38
N VAL A 43 8.96 2.20 1.39
CA VAL A 43 8.15 1.88 2.57
C VAL A 43 7.01 2.87 2.69
N ALA A 44 5.77 2.38 2.69
CA ALA A 44 4.59 3.17 3.07
C ALA A 44 4.55 3.30 4.60
N ASP A 45 4.68 4.52 5.12
CA ASP A 45 4.85 4.80 6.54
C ASP A 45 3.81 5.80 7.05
N GLY A 46 2.94 5.37 7.99
CA GLY A 46 1.94 6.27 8.57
C GLY A 46 0.53 5.70 8.72
N HIS A 47 0.35 4.55 9.34
CA HIS A 47 -0.98 3.97 9.63
C HIS A 47 -1.84 4.86 10.56
N GLY A 48 -1.22 5.73 11.35
CA GLY A 48 -1.88 6.60 12.31
C GLY A 48 -2.84 7.63 11.71
N GLY A 49 -2.79 7.91 10.41
CA GLY A 49 -3.64 8.89 9.74
C GLY A 49 -5.14 8.61 9.78
N GLN A 50 -5.55 7.40 10.08
CA GLN A 50 -6.96 7.01 10.26
C GLN A 50 -7.44 7.12 11.71
N LEU A 51 -6.56 7.39 12.67
CA LEU A 51 -6.92 7.46 14.08
C LEU A 51 -7.61 8.80 14.41
N PRO A 52 -8.52 8.83 15.43
CA PRO A 52 -9.06 10.07 15.93
C PRO A 52 -7.94 11.02 16.39
N GLY A 53 -7.99 12.27 15.95
CA GLY A 53 -6.97 13.29 16.27
C GLY A 53 -5.81 13.34 15.27
N ALA A 54 -5.79 12.52 14.22
CA ALA A 54 -4.84 12.67 13.13
C ALA A 54 -4.93 14.06 12.49
N GLY A 55 -3.78 14.63 12.14
CA GLY A 55 -3.68 15.97 11.56
C GLY A 55 -2.29 16.22 10.97
N LYS A 56 -1.97 17.48 10.73
CA LYS A 56 -0.75 17.90 10.00
C LYS A 56 0.59 17.37 10.54
N HIS A 57 0.61 16.90 11.78
CA HIS A 57 1.80 16.32 12.42
C HIS A 57 1.80 14.79 12.42
N THR A 58 0.74 14.17 11.90
CA THR A 58 0.66 12.71 11.76
C THR A 58 1.55 12.28 10.61
N THR A 59 2.35 11.25 10.83
CA THR A 59 3.18 10.67 9.78
C THR A 59 2.30 10.09 8.67
N ALA A 60 2.59 10.47 7.43
CA ALA A 60 1.92 9.94 6.24
C ALA A 60 2.85 10.17 5.03
N ARG A 61 3.75 9.23 4.79
CA ARG A 61 4.83 9.38 3.81
C ARG A 61 5.19 8.07 3.13
N VAL A 62 5.95 8.16 2.06
CA VAL A 62 6.75 7.07 1.51
C VAL A 62 8.21 7.36 1.80
N VAL A 63 8.95 6.38 2.30
CA VAL A 63 10.39 6.49 2.53
C VAL A 63 11.12 5.58 1.55
N LYS A 64 12.14 6.12 0.89
CA LYS A 64 12.96 5.44 -0.10
C LYS A 64 14.35 5.17 0.48
N PHE A 65 14.78 3.91 0.36
CA PHE A 65 16.12 3.46 0.75
C PHE A 65 16.83 2.81 -0.43
N ALA A 66 18.14 2.86 -0.42
CA ALA A 66 18.99 2.07 -1.31
C ALA A 66 18.94 0.57 -0.93
N ALA A 67 19.44 -0.28 -1.79
CA ALA A 67 19.49 -1.74 -1.60
C ALA A 67 20.25 -2.17 -0.33
N ASP A 68 21.16 -1.35 0.15
CA ASP A 68 21.94 -1.56 1.38
C ASP A 68 21.26 -0.98 2.65
N GLY A 69 20.07 -0.38 2.50
CA GLY A 69 19.33 0.24 3.60
C GLY A 69 19.67 1.70 3.87
N THR A 70 20.56 2.32 3.06
CA THR A 70 20.86 3.75 3.18
C THR A 70 19.64 4.58 2.82
N TYR A 71 19.23 5.50 3.71
CA TYR A 71 18.15 6.46 3.44
C TYR A 71 18.51 7.34 2.23
N LEU A 72 17.60 7.44 1.27
CA LEU A 72 17.77 8.28 0.09
C LEU A 72 16.89 9.53 0.16
N MET A 73 15.59 9.36 0.34
CA MET A 73 14.62 10.45 0.38
C MET A 73 13.28 9.99 0.95
N GLU A 74 12.38 10.93 1.16
CA GLU A 74 10.98 10.69 1.46
C GLU A 74 10.09 11.71 0.78
N TRP A 75 8.80 11.37 0.61
CA TRP A 75 7.78 12.31 0.16
C TRP A 75 6.43 12.03 0.80
N GLY A 76 5.54 13.01 0.70
CA GLY A 76 4.21 12.95 1.29
C GLY A 76 4.13 13.67 2.62
N SER A 77 2.91 13.99 3.00
CA SER A 77 2.52 14.57 4.28
C SER A 77 1.05 14.23 4.53
N HIS A 78 0.59 14.37 5.76
CA HIS A 78 -0.82 14.16 6.09
C HIS A 78 -1.72 15.20 5.40
N GLY A 79 -2.71 14.75 4.62
CA GLY A 79 -3.65 15.60 3.92
C GLY A 79 -4.44 14.89 2.81
N THR A 80 -5.14 15.69 1.98
CA THR A 80 -6.03 15.21 0.92
C THR A 80 -5.60 15.63 -0.49
N GLU A 81 -4.66 16.58 -0.59
CA GLU A 81 -4.18 17.07 -1.88
C GLU A 81 -3.36 16.01 -2.63
N PRO A 82 -3.13 16.16 -3.93
CA PRO A 82 -2.17 15.33 -4.67
C PRO A 82 -0.80 15.29 -3.99
N GLY A 83 -0.25 14.09 -3.80
CA GLY A 83 1.02 13.89 -3.10
C GLY A 83 0.91 13.89 -1.57
N GLN A 84 -0.25 14.18 -0.99
CA GLN A 84 -0.52 14.01 0.42
C GLN A 84 -1.23 12.67 0.67
N PHE A 85 -1.12 12.13 1.89
CA PHE A 85 -1.76 10.89 2.30
C PHE A 85 -2.52 11.08 3.61
N ARG A 86 -3.58 10.30 3.81
CA ARG A 86 -4.17 10.12 5.15
C ARG A 86 -3.71 8.81 5.78
N THR A 87 -3.65 7.76 4.99
CA THR A 87 -3.15 6.45 5.45
C THR A 87 -2.54 5.74 4.26
N PRO A 88 -1.23 5.89 3.98
CA PRO A 88 -0.54 5.12 2.96
C PRO A 88 -0.43 3.67 3.45
N HIS A 89 -1.35 2.80 2.99
CA HIS A 89 -1.60 1.49 3.59
C HIS A 89 -0.95 0.33 2.84
N ALA A 90 -0.85 0.44 1.52
CA ALA A 90 -0.12 -0.51 0.69
C ALA A 90 0.68 0.22 -0.38
N ILE A 91 1.70 -0.44 -0.91
CA ILE A 91 2.59 0.11 -1.93
C ILE A 91 3.07 -0.98 -2.87
N ASP A 92 3.06 -0.70 -4.17
CA ASP A 92 3.60 -1.62 -5.18
C ASP A 92 4.19 -0.81 -6.35
N LEU A 93 4.83 -1.49 -7.29
CA LEU A 93 5.41 -0.90 -8.50
C LEU A 93 4.65 -1.39 -9.74
N ASP A 94 4.42 -0.50 -10.68
CA ASP A 94 3.94 -0.90 -12.00
C ASP A 94 5.09 -1.37 -12.92
N SER A 95 4.73 -1.86 -14.10
CA SER A 95 5.68 -2.39 -15.09
C SER A 95 6.71 -1.36 -15.58
N SER A 96 6.43 -0.06 -15.38
CA SER A 96 7.34 1.05 -15.73
C SER A 96 8.22 1.47 -14.54
N GLY A 97 8.06 0.85 -13.36
CA GLY A 97 8.76 1.19 -12.14
C GLY A 97 8.18 2.42 -11.43
N ARG A 98 6.96 2.90 -11.79
CA ARG A 98 6.28 3.96 -11.06
C ARG A 98 5.79 3.41 -9.72
N VAL A 99 5.82 4.26 -8.70
CA VAL A 99 5.40 3.87 -7.33
C VAL A 99 3.90 4.13 -7.18
N VAL A 100 3.15 3.09 -6.86
CA VAL A 100 1.71 3.15 -6.64
C VAL A 100 1.41 2.97 -5.16
N VAL A 101 0.70 3.92 -4.57
CA VAL A 101 0.38 3.92 -3.14
C VAL A 101 -1.12 3.85 -2.93
N ALA A 102 -1.56 2.89 -2.15
CA ALA A 102 -2.92 2.79 -1.66
C ALA A 102 -3.14 3.79 -0.51
N ASP A 103 -3.64 4.97 -0.84
CA ASP A 103 -3.98 6.03 0.13
C ASP A 103 -5.37 5.78 0.71
N ARG A 104 -5.43 4.79 1.59
CA ARG A 104 -6.66 4.21 2.17
C ARG A 104 -7.56 5.25 2.81
N GLY A 105 -6.99 6.21 3.52
CA GLY A 105 -7.74 7.24 4.22
C GLY A 105 -8.38 8.29 3.30
N ASN A 106 -7.97 8.34 2.04
CA ASN A 106 -8.51 9.21 0.98
C ASN A 106 -9.23 8.43 -0.12
N ASP A 107 -9.45 7.14 0.06
CA ASP A 107 -10.19 6.28 -0.87
C ASP A 107 -9.66 6.34 -2.32
N ARG A 108 -8.33 6.26 -2.48
CA ARG A 108 -7.66 6.38 -3.79
C ARG A 108 -6.37 5.59 -3.87
N LEU A 109 -5.95 5.28 -5.10
CA LEU A 109 -4.55 5.00 -5.42
C LEU A 109 -3.90 6.29 -5.92
N GLN A 110 -2.64 6.52 -5.57
CA GLN A 110 -1.82 7.59 -6.13
C GLN A 110 -0.58 7.01 -6.79
N VAL A 111 -0.23 7.54 -7.96
CA VAL A 111 0.94 7.13 -8.75
C VAL A 111 1.99 8.23 -8.71
N PHE A 112 3.23 7.82 -8.50
CA PHE A 112 4.40 8.71 -8.42
C PHE A 112 5.52 8.18 -9.33
N ASP A 113 6.38 9.08 -9.77
CA ASP A 113 7.68 8.66 -10.30
C ASP A 113 8.62 8.19 -9.17
N THR A 114 9.79 7.68 -9.54
CA THR A 114 10.80 7.19 -8.57
C THR A 114 11.44 8.28 -7.71
N ASN A 115 11.15 9.56 -7.99
CA ASN A 115 11.58 10.74 -7.23
C ASN A 115 10.45 11.34 -6.38
N GLY A 116 9.31 10.64 -6.28
CA GLY A 116 8.17 11.07 -5.48
C GLY A 116 7.33 12.19 -6.10
N MET A 117 7.52 12.47 -7.40
CA MET A 117 6.67 13.43 -8.11
C MET A 117 5.32 12.78 -8.41
N PHE A 118 4.24 13.42 -7.97
CA PHE A 118 2.88 12.97 -8.24
C PHE A 118 2.59 12.97 -9.75
N ILE A 119 1.95 11.90 -10.23
CA ILE A 119 1.55 11.72 -11.64
C ILE A 119 0.04 11.75 -11.76
N GLU A 120 -0.68 10.83 -11.09
CA GLU A 120 -2.13 10.68 -11.22
C GLU A 120 -2.76 9.98 -10.01
N SER A 121 -4.10 10.00 -9.93
CA SER A 121 -4.89 9.29 -8.91
C SER A 121 -6.03 8.50 -9.54
N PHE A 122 -6.33 7.34 -8.92
CA PHE A 122 -7.45 6.47 -9.26
C PHE A 122 -8.40 6.33 -8.07
N TYR A 123 -9.68 6.63 -8.26
CA TYR A 123 -10.71 6.63 -7.19
C TYR A 123 -11.68 5.45 -7.29
N GLN A 124 -11.65 4.68 -8.39
CA GLN A 124 -12.58 3.59 -8.68
C GLN A 124 -12.31 2.31 -7.87
N TYR A 125 -11.26 2.31 -7.05
CA TYR A 125 -10.89 1.15 -6.23
C TYR A 125 -11.37 1.24 -4.77
N SER A 126 -12.19 2.25 -4.47
CA SER A 126 -12.77 2.49 -3.16
C SER A 126 -11.72 2.69 -2.05
N ARG A 127 -11.82 1.97 -0.94
CA ARG A 127 -10.96 2.12 0.24
C ARG A 127 -9.83 1.08 0.22
N PRO A 128 -8.74 1.34 -0.52
CA PRO A 128 -7.72 0.34 -0.79
C PRO A 128 -6.91 0.00 0.47
N SER A 129 -7.01 -1.25 0.94
CA SER A 129 -6.22 -1.78 2.06
C SER A 129 -4.98 -2.50 1.57
N GLY A 130 -5.12 -3.45 0.64
CA GLY A 130 -4.03 -4.18 0.02
C GLY A 130 -3.92 -3.89 -1.47
N LEU A 131 -2.73 -4.04 -2.02
CA LEU A 131 -2.40 -3.76 -3.41
C LEU A 131 -1.48 -4.85 -3.95
N HIS A 132 -1.75 -5.30 -5.18
CA HIS A 132 -0.84 -6.09 -5.99
C HIS A 132 -0.96 -5.66 -7.44
N ILE A 133 0.16 -5.45 -8.11
CA ILE A 133 0.24 -5.04 -9.52
C ILE A 133 0.99 -6.13 -10.28
N ALA A 134 0.35 -6.71 -11.28
CA ALA A 134 0.97 -7.70 -12.15
C ALA A 134 1.84 -7.04 -13.23
N ASP A 135 2.70 -7.82 -13.89
CA ASP A 135 3.63 -7.34 -14.92
C ASP A 135 2.95 -6.66 -16.13
N ASP A 136 1.66 -6.92 -16.36
CA ASP A 136 0.84 -6.30 -17.42
C ASP A 136 0.07 -5.06 -16.95
N ASP A 137 0.37 -4.56 -15.74
CA ASP A 137 -0.29 -3.45 -15.04
C ASP A 137 -1.76 -3.74 -14.65
N THR A 138 -2.15 -5.00 -14.64
CA THR A 138 -3.38 -5.40 -13.96
C THR A 138 -3.23 -5.16 -12.46
N VAL A 139 -4.13 -4.36 -11.90
CA VAL A 139 -4.11 -4.00 -10.48
C VAL A 139 -5.20 -4.76 -9.73
N TYR A 140 -4.80 -5.33 -8.61
CA TYR A 140 -5.68 -6.03 -7.66
C TYR A 140 -5.69 -5.24 -6.35
N VAL A 141 -6.86 -4.80 -5.94
CA VAL A 141 -7.02 -3.95 -4.75
C VAL A 141 -7.96 -4.62 -3.75
N ALA A 142 -7.44 -4.95 -2.58
CA ALA A 142 -8.22 -5.42 -1.46
C ALA A 142 -8.90 -4.23 -0.76
N ASP A 143 -10.21 -4.33 -0.53
CA ASP A 143 -11.00 -3.37 0.21
C ASP A 143 -11.66 -4.07 1.40
N SER A 144 -11.20 -3.77 2.60
CA SER A 144 -11.68 -4.39 3.83
C SER A 144 -12.68 -3.54 4.61
N ALA A 145 -12.96 -2.30 4.19
CA ALA A 145 -13.59 -1.34 5.08
C ALA A 145 -14.59 -0.36 4.46
N SER A 146 -14.88 -0.40 3.16
CA SER A 146 -15.73 0.59 2.49
C SER A 146 -17.11 0.73 3.12
N SER A 147 -17.83 -0.35 3.30
CA SER A 147 -19.20 -0.30 3.84
C SER A 147 -19.25 0.03 5.33
N ARG A 148 -18.20 -0.31 6.08
CA ARG A 148 -18.17 -0.16 7.55
C ARG A 148 -18.00 1.28 8.02
N ASN A 149 -17.26 2.08 7.27
CA ASN A 149 -16.90 3.44 7.69
C ASN A 149 -17.73 4.52 7.01
N GLY A 150 -18.73 4.13 6.21
CA GLY A 150 -19.65 5.08 5.55
C GLY A 150 -19.00 6.02 4.55
N GLN A 151 -17.74 5.81 4.19
CA GLN A 151 -17.01 6.69 3.29
C GLN A 151 -17.39 6.49 1.83
N HIS A 152 -17.88 5.29 1.48
CA HIS A 152 -18.47 4.97 0.18
C HIS A 152 -19.79 4.22 0.38
N PRO A 153 -20.89 4.90 0.70
CA PRO A 153 -22.19 4.28 0.86
C PRO A 153 -22.61 3.51 -0.40
N GLY A 154 -22.94 2.24 -0.25
CA GLY A 154 -23.30 1.35 -1.36
C GLY A 154 -22.13 0.65 -2.03
N TRP A 155 -20.90 0.85 -1.56
CA TRP A 155 -19.74 0.05 -1.96
C TRP A 155 -19.55 -1.13 -1.01
N GLU A 156 -19.35 -2.31 -1.58
CA GLU A 156 -19.06 -3.52 -0.81
C GLU A 156 -17.56 -3.74 -0.71
N PHE A 157 -17.12 -4.39 0.37
CA PHE A 157 -15.75 -4.85 0.50
C PHE A 157 -15.50 -6.13 -0.32
N GLY A 158 -14.28 -6.31 -0.77
CA GLY A 158 -13.88 -7.41 -1.66
C GLY A 158 -12.57 -7.09 -2.36
N ILE A 159 -12.35 -7.74 -3.51
CA ILE A 159 -11.18 -7.46 -4.36
C ILE A 159 -11.66 -6.79 -5.64
N ARG A 160 -11.11 -5.62 -5.94
CA ARG A 160 -11.33 -4.88 -7.19
C ARG A 160 -10.16 -5.08 -8.12
N ILE A 161 -10.46 -5.41 -9.37
CA ILE A 161 -9.46 -5.69 -10.40
C ILE A 161 -9.68 -4.73 -11.55
N GLY A 162 -8.62 -4.16 -12.05
CA GLY A 162 -8.62 -3.23 -13.18
C GLY A 162 -7.25 -3.12 -13.82
N ASN A 163 -6.99 -2.05 -14.57
CA ASN A 163 -5.70 -1.85 -15.20
C ASN A 163 -5.25 -0.39 -15.08
N LEU A 164 -3.99 -0.18 -14.65
CA LEU A 164 -3.44 1.16 -14.41
C LEU A 164 -3.13 1.93 -15.70
N ARG A 165 -2.94 1.26 -16.86
CA ARG A 165 -2.62 1.94 -18.14
C ARG A 165 -3.79 2.74 -18.69
N ASN A 166 -5.01 2.22 -18.49
CA ASN A 166 -6.23 2.82 -19.04
C ASN A 166 -7.21 3.27 -17.95
N GLY A 167 -6.88 3.04 -16.68
CA GLY A 167 -7.74 3.38 -15.55
C GLY A 167 -9.03 2.56 -15.48
N SER A 168 -9.09 1.37 -16.12
CA SER A 168 -10.28 0.55 -16.07
C SER A 168 -10.53 -0.06 -14.69
N PHE A 169 -11.81 -0.33 -14.43
CA PHE A 169 -12.28 -1.21 -13.37
C PHE A 169 -13.10 -2.32 -14.04
N ASP A 170 -12.60 -3.55 -14.00
CA ASP A 170 -13.09 -4.61 -14.87
C ASP A 170 -13.86 -5.68 -14.09
N VAL A 171 -13.40 -6.05 -12.90
CA VAL A 171 -13.96 -7.15 -12.11
C VAL A 171 -14.03 -6.79 -10.63
N PHE A 172 -15.10 -7.24 -9.98
CA PHE A 172 -15.27 -7.22 -8.54
C PHE A 172 -15.51 -8.64 -8.00
N ILE A 173 -14.69 -9.06 -7.06
CA ILE A 173 -14.87 -10.30 -6.30
C ILE A 173 -15.40 -9.92 -4.93
N ASP A 174 -16.66 -10.23 -4.69
CA ASP A 174 -17.35 -9.92 -3.44
C ASP A 174 -17.26 -11.09 -2.43
N GLY A 175 -17.87 -10.90 -1.25
CA GLY A 175 -18.09 -11.95 -0.25
C GLY A 175 -16.96 -12.14 0.75
N SER A 176 -15.90 -11.34 0.68
CA SER A 176 -14.84 -11.31 1.69
C SER A 176 -14.42 -9.87 2.01
N ASN A 177 -13.80 -9.68 3.17
CA ASN A 177 -13.21 -8.39 3.55
C ASN A 177 -11.68 -8.51 3.68
N PRO A 178 -10.96 -8.70 2.55
CA PRO A 178 -9.53 -8.90 2.60
C PRO A 178 -8.80 -7.60 2.94
N GLU A 179 -7.84 -7.69 3.84
CA GLU A 179 -6.91 -6.60 4.15
C GLU A 179 -5.71 -6.59 3.21
N GLY A 180 -5.32 -7.78 2.72
CA GLY A 180 -4.24 -7.95 1.75
C GLY A 180 -4.66 -8.77 0.55
N VAL A 181 -3.98 -8.59 -0.56
CA VAL A 181 -4.14 -9.35 -1.80
C VAL A 181 -2.79 -9.70 -2.39
N ALA A 182 -2.67 -10.91 -2.95
CA ALA A 182 -1.52 -11.33 -3.74
C ALA A 182 -1.98 -12.22 -4.90
N VAL A 183 -1.23 -12.24 -5.98
CA VAL A 183 -1.53 -13.06 -7.15
C VAL A 183 -0.30 -13.88 -7.51
N SER A 184 -0.48 -15.17 -7.66
CA SER A 184 0.59 -16.08 -8.10
C SER A 184 0.79 -16.02 -9.62
N ALA A 185 1.94 -16.48 -10.08
CA ALA A 185 2.32 -16.46 -11.51
C ALA A 185 1.33 -17.21 -12.43
N ASN A 186 0.51 -18.12 -11.89
CA ASN A 186 -0.54 -18.82 -12.65
C ASN A 186 -1.92 -18.13 -12.57
N GLY A 187 -1.98 -16.90 -12.05
CA GLY A 187 -3.20 -16.10 -11.96
C GLY A 187 -4.11 -16.43 -10.76
N THR A 188 -3.70 -17.31 -9.85
CA THR A 188 -4.48 -17.58 -8.62
C THR A 188 -4.41 -16.37 -7.70
N ILE A 189 -5.56 -15.85 -7.28
CA ILE A 189 -5.69 -14.71 -6.37
C ILE A 189 -5.81 -15.21 -4.93
N TYR A 190 -5.08 -14.59 -4.01
CA TYR A 190 -5.15 -14.84 -2.58
C TYR A 190 -5.58 -13.57 -1.86
N GLY A 191 -6.57 -13.67 -0.97
CA GLY A 191 -7.03 -12.58 -0.11
C GLY A 191 -6.76 -12.90 1.36
N ALA A 192 -6.04 -12.04 2.06
CA ALA A 192 -5.76 -12.19 3.49
C ALA A 192 -6.81 -11.44 4.32
N VAL A 193 -7.65 -12.17 5.05
CA VAL A 193 -8.71 -11.63 5.90
C VAL A 193 -8.23 -11.60 7.35
N VAL A 194 -8.23 -10.43 7.98
CA VAL A 194 -7.79 -10.27 9.38
C VAL A 194 -8.95 -10.28 10.39
N ALA A 195 -10.19 -10.07 9.94
CA ALA A 195 -11.36 -10.08 10.80
C ALA A 195 -11.78 -11.52 11.20
N TYR A 196 -12.35 -11.65 12.42
CA TYR A 196 -12.98 -12.90 12.88
C TYR A 196 -12.11 -14.16 12.88
N GLY A 197 -10.86 -14.02 13.30
CA GLY A 197 -9.95 -15.16 13.46
C GLY A 197 -8.98 -15.37 12.31
N GLY A 198 -9.02 -14.49 11.32
CA GLY A 198 -8.11 -14.53 10.17
C GLY A 198 -8.41 -15.66 9.20
N ALA A 199 -8.18 -15.43 7.92
CA ALA A 199 -8.25 -16.47 6.90
C ALA A 199 -7.38 -16.08 5.71
N LEU A 200 -6.83 -17.09 5.03
CA LEU A 200 -6.28 -16.93 3.69
C LEU A 200 -7.27 -17.56 2.71
N LEU A 201 -7.89 -16.73 1.90
CA LEU A 201 -8.83 -17.15 0.87
C LEU A 201 -8.10 -17.33 -0.46
N LYS A 202 -8.50 -18.33 -1.21
CA LYS A 202 -7.98 -18.64 -2.55
C LYS A 202 -9.15 -18.56 -3.54
N TYR A 203 -8.96 -17.76 -4.59
CA TYR A 203 -9.90 -17.62 -5.70
C TYR A 203 -9.27 -18.24 -6.96
N VAL A 204 -10.00 -19.12 -7.63
CA VAL A 204 -9.58 -19.86 -8.84
C VAL A 204 -10.63 -19.74 -9.93
#